data_51e77c07eb3e603f15e2aa977eede626
#
_entry.id   51e77c07eb3e603f15e2aa977eede626
#
_cell.length_a   1.000
_cell.length_b   1.000
_cell.length_c   1.000
_cell.angle_alpha   90.00
_cell.angle_beta   90.00
_cell.angle_gamma   90.00
#
_symmetry.space_group_name_H-M   'P 1'
#
loop_
_entity.id
_entity.type
_entity.pdbx_description
1 polymer ?
#
loop_
_entity_poly.entity_id
_entity_poly.type
_entity_poly.pdbx_seq_one_letter_code
_entity_poly.pdbx_strand_id
1 'polypeptide(L)'
;ELRWQTRLFLAGEGGQPLLTATLRAPHALRQEDAFHQAFFACCARLEQALHSAGLEGRLLLETRDAEGPARHYAVADARAAKQAAIRFEETQPGGALLDLDVMDMDAKPLSRADLGLAPRACAVCGARPAAGCIAGRAHDSHQTEAAFRALLPRVEDEAARAARLALLSLLYEVSVTPKPGLVDRADNGAHDDMDFYTFLRSAAAIAPYFARCAALGQQPGIPADALLGRLRPLGLMAEQAMARQTGGVNTHKGLIFSLGILCAAAGRLGEKRDAGALCALAGQIAQPALEDAADASHGARVRQRYGDLGARGEAAAGFPSALAALPVLREAMHKGEGPDRGRRDRQQAAGA
;
A
#
# COMPACT_ATOMS: atom_id res chain seq x y z
N GLU A 1 -26.06 19.52 -11.02
CA GLU A 1 -25.89 20.71 -11.90
C GLU A 1 -24.50 21.33 -11.71
N LEU A 2 -24.10 21.70 -10.48
CA LEU A 2 -22.81 22.36 -10.20
C LEU A 2 -21.62 21.57 -10.72
N ARG A 3 -21.57 20.23 -10.50
CA ARG A 3 -20.49 19.36 -11.00
C ARG A 3 -20.41 19.34 -12.52
N TRP A 4 -21.54 19.37 -13.21
CA TRP A 4 -21.57 19.44 -14.66
C TRP A 4 -21.02 20.77 -15.18
N GLN A 5 -21.42 21.88 -14.56
CA GLN A 5 -20.89 23.21 -14.91
C GLN A 5 -19.38 23.30 -14.65
N THR A 6 -18.89 22.73 -13.54
CA THR A 6 -17.45 22.65 -13.27
C THR A 6 -16.70 21.88 -14.36
N ARG A 7 -17.24 20.75 -14.84
CA ARG A 7 -16.63 19.97 -15.92
C ARG A 7 -16.61 20.76 -17.23
N LEU A 8 -17.70 21.41 -17.59
CA LEU A 8 -17.78 22.25 -18.80
C LEU A 8 -16.78 23.41 -18.75
N PHE A 9 -16.68 24.08 -17.60
CA PHE A 9 -15.71 25.16 -17.39
C PHE A 9 -14.27 24.66 -17.56
N LEU A 10 -13.89 23.59 -16.89
CA LEU A 10 -12.54 23.04 -16.95
C LEU A 10 -12.17 22.52 -18.35
N ALA A 11 -13.11 21.93 -19.08
CA ALA A 11 -12.89 21.46 -20.44
C ALA A 11 -12.77 22.63 -21.42
N GLY A 12 -13.61 23.68 -21.27
CA GLY A 12 -13.61 24.86 -22.16
C GLY A 12 -12.40 25.78 -21.98
N GLU A 13 -12.03 26.07 -20.74
CA GLU A 13 -10.89 26.96 -20.41
C GLU A 13 -9.52 26.31 -20.66
N GLY A 14 -9.44 24.98 -20.52
CA GLY A 14 -8.16 24.27 -20.57
C GLY A 14 -7.62 23.97 -21.97
N GLY A 15 -8.46 24.02 -23.02
CA GLY A 15 -8.07 23.60 -24.37
C GLY A 15 -7.51 22.18 -24.47
N GLN A 16 -7.82 21.34 -23.50
CA GLN A 16 -7.38 19.95 -23.39
C GLN A 16 -8.54 19.06 -22.96
N PRO A 17 -8.55 17.79 -23.38
CA PRO A 17 -9.54 16.83 -22.90
C PRO A 17 -9.50 16.68 -21.39
N LEU A 18 -10.66 16.47 -20.79
CA LEU A 18 -10.85 16.35 -19.34
C LEU A 18 -11.22 14.92 -18.95
N LEU A 19 -10.46 14.33 -18.04
CA LEU A 19 -10.85 13.11 -17.31
C LEU A 19 -11.34 13.49 -15.92
N THR A 20 -12.54 13.06 -15.57
CA THR A 20 -13.12 13.26 -14.25
C THR A 20 -13.30 11.91 -13.55
N ALA A 21 -12.73 11.78 -12.36
CA ALA A 21 -12.96 10.68 -11.46
C ALA A 21 -13.94 11.09 -10.36
N THR A 22 -15.04 10.35 -10.18
CA THR A 22 -15.98 10.52 -9.07
C THR A 22 -16.16 9.21 -8.34
N LEU A 23 -16.56 9.30 -7.06
CA LEU A 23 -16.87 8.12 -6.26
C LEU A 23 -18.20 7.51 -6.73
N ARG A 24 -18.14 6.30 -7.24
CA ARG A 24 -19.29 5.49 -7.58
C ARG A 24 -19.70 4.65 -6.36
N ALA A 25 -20.66 5.16 -5.63
CA ALA A 25 -21.23 4.45 -4.48
C ALA A 25 -22.70 4.89 -4.29
N PRO A 26 -23.54 4.09 -3.63
CA PRO A 26 -24.84 4.53 -3.13
C PRO A 26 -24.71 5.82 -2.33
N HIS A 27 -25.71 6.69 -2.39
CA HIS A 27 -25.67 8.00 -1.72
C HIS A 27 -25.36 7.89 -0.22
N ALA A 28 -25.93 6.88 0.45
CA ALA A 28 -25.70 6.62 1.87
C ALA A 28 -24.23 6.35 2.23
N LEU A 29 -23.45 5.82 1.28
CA LEU A 29 -22.03 5.44 1.50
C LEU A 29 -21.04 6.53 1.08
N ARG A 30 -21.47 7.53 0.30
CA ARG A 30 -20.58 8.54 -0.29
C ARG A 30 -19.86 9.43 0.70
N GLN A 31 -20.37 9.55 1.93
CA GLN A 31 -19.80 10.38 2.99
C GLN A 31 -19.01 9.58 4.02
N GLU A 32 -18.94 8.26 3.90
CA GLU A 32 -18.17 7.44 4.82
C GLU A 32 -16.65 7.56 4.53
N ASP A 33 -15.86 7.75 5.59
CA ASP A 33 -14.40 7.89 5.50
C ASP A 33 -13.73 6.73 4.76
N ALA A 34 -14.22 5.50 4.95
CA ALA A 34 -13.69 4.32 4.26
C ALA A 34 -13.82 4.43 2.74
N PHE A 35 -14.93 4.97 2.23
CA PHE A 35 -15.14 5.19 0.80
C PHE A 35 -14.30 6.37 0.27
N HIS A 36 -14.12 7.42 1.07
CA HIS A 36 -13.21 8.52 0.71
C HIS A 36 -11.76 8.04 0.61
N GLN A 37 -11.27 7.29 1.60
CA GLN A 37 -9.93 6.70 1.58
C GLN A 37 -9.75 5.79 0.34
N ALA A 38 -10.74 4.93 0.08
CA ALA A 38 -10.75 4.08 -1.09
C ALA A 38 -10.69 4.87 -2.41
N PHE A 39 -11.47 5.95 -2.53
CA PHE A 39 -11.46 6.84 -3.69
C PHE A 39 -10.06 7.42 -3.94
N PHE A 40 -9.40 7.99 -2.93
CA PHE A 40 -8.08 8.58 -3.10
C PHE A 40 -7.00 7.54 -3.40
N ALA A 41 -7.08 6.35 -2.80
CA ALA A 41 -6.19 5.24 -3.12
C ALA A 41 -6.36 4.78 -4.58
N CYS A 42 -7.60 4.71 -5.08
CA CYS A 42 -7.88 4.42 -6.48
C CYS A 42 -7.37 5.52 -7.43
N CYS A 43 -7.53 6.80 -7.08
CA CYS A 43 -7.02 7.91 -7.88
C CYS A 43 -5.49 7.87 -8.01
N ALA A 44 -4.76 7.58 -6.93
CA ALA A 44 -3.31 7.42 -6.98
C ALA A 44 -2.88 6.29 -7.95
N ARG A 45 -3.60 5.18 -7.97
CA ARG A 45 -3.37 4.07 -8.92
C ARG A 45 -3.77 4.44 -10.35
N LEU A 46 -4.84 5.22 -10.52
CA LEU A 46 -5.24 5.74 -11.82
C LEU A 46 -4.16 6.64 -12.43
N GLU A 47 -3.58 7.52 -11.64
CA GLU A 47 -2.47 8.39 -12.05
C GLU A 47 -1.26 7.57 -12.52
N GLN A 48 -0.90 6.50 -11.79
CA GLN A 48 0.14 5.56 -12.21
C GLN A 48 -0.20 4.82 -13.51
N ALA A 49 -1.47 4.39 -13.66
CA ALA A 49 -1.91 3.68 -14.85
C ALA A 49 -1.90 4.59 -16.09
N LEU A 50 -2.30 5.85 -15.94
CA LEU A 50 -2.22 6.86 -17.00
C LEU A 50 -0.76 7.12 -17.39
N HIS A 51 0.12 7.35 -16.42
CA HIS A 51 1.55 7.55 -16.67
C HIS A 51 2.18 6.35 -17.41
N SER A 52 1.87 5.13 -16.96
CA SER A 52 2.36 3.89 -17.59
C SER A 52 1.84 3.69 -19.02
N ALA A 53 0.72 4.30 -19.36
CA ALA A 53 0.14 4.31 -20.71
C ALA A 53 0.67 5.46 -21.59
N GLY A 54 1.64 6.25 -21.10
CA GLY A 54 2.13 7.45 -21.78
C GLY A 54 1.14 8.60 -21.80
N LEU A 55 0.11 8.55 -20.95
CA LEU A 55 -0.89 9.58 -20.77
C LEU A 55 -0.56 10.33 -19.47
N GLU A 56 -0.14 11.58 -19.58
CA GLU A 56 0.06 12.42 -18.41
C GLU A 56 -1.29 12.99 -17.96
N GLY A 57 -1.78 12.54 -16.80
CA GLY A 57 -2.96 13.10 -16.14
C GLY A 57 -2.54 14.23 -15.19
N ARG A 58 -2.63 15.49 -15.62
CA ARG A 58 -2.35 16.64 -14.77
C ARG A 58 -3.57 17.01 -13.94
N LEU A 59 -3.50 16.82 -12.61
CA LEU A 59 -4.60 17.21 -11.71
C LEU A 59 -4.86 18.71 -11.79
N LEU A 60 -6.10 19.09 -12.13
CA LEU A 60 -6.57 20.46 -12.21
C LEU A 60 -7.31 20.89 -10.96
N LEU A 61 -8.19 20.02 -10.45
CA LEU A 61 -9.07 20.34 -9.33
C LEU A 61 -9.42 19.07 -8.56
N GLU A 62 -9.43 19.17 -7.23
CA GLU A 62 -10.03 18.21 -6.30
C GLU A 62 -11.18 18.91 -5.57
N THR A 63 -12.33 18.24 -5.50
CA THR A 63 -13.50 18.74 -4.77
C THR A 63 -14.03 17.68 -3.82
N ARG A 64 -14.69 18.14 -2.75
CA ARG A 64 -15.44 17.31 -1.81
C ARG A 64 -16.74 18.02 -1.49
N ASP A 65 -17.84 17.39 -1.81
CA ASP A 65 -19.18 17.93 -1.58
C ASP A 65 -20.15 16.84 -1.08
N ALA A 66 -21.43 17.12 -1.00
CA ALA A 66 -22.46 16.17 -0.56
C ALA A 66 -22.54 14.91 -1.46
N GLU A 67 -22.08 14.99 -2.70
CA GLU A 67 -22.03 13.88 -3.64
C GLU A 67 -20.72 13.05 -3.52
N GLY A 68 -19.86 13.37 -2.55
CA GLY A 68 -18.56 12.71 -2.30
C GLY A 68 -17.39 13.41 -2.98
N PRO A 69 -16.20 12.79 -2.97
CA PRO A 69 -15.00 13.36 -3.59
C PRO A 69 -15.03 13.27 -5.11
N ALA A 70 -14.35 14.22 -5.76
CA ALA A 70 -14.07 14.20 -7.20
C ALA A 70 -12.70 14.76 -7.51
N ARG A 71 -12.05 14.23 -8.55
CA ARG A 71 -10.80 14.75 -9.14
C ARG A 71 -10.96 14.97 -10.63
N HIS A 72 -10.38 16.06 -11.11
CA HIS A 72 -10.42 16.46 -12.50
C HIS A 72 -9.00 16.57 -13.06
N TYR A 73 -8.73 15.89 -14.16
CA TYR A 73 -7.40 15.83 -14.77
C TYR A 73 -7.46 16.31 -16.22
N ALA A 74 -6.53 17.18 -16.61
CA ALA A 74 -6.25 17.40 -18.03
C ALA A 74 -5.47 16.20 -18.57
N VAL A 75 -5.84 15.72 -19.76
CA VAL A 75 -5.18 14.61 -20.46
C VAL A 75 -4.90 15.01 -21.91
N ALA A 76 -3.87 14.40 -22.52
CA ALA A 76 -3.46 14.77 -23.86
C ALA A 76 -4.39 14.22 -24.97
N ASP A 77 -4.95 13.03 -24.76
CA ASP A 77 -5.79 12.31 -25.74
C ASP A 77 -7.04 11.76 -25.06
N ALA A 78 -8.20 12.26 -25.45
CA ALA A 78 -9.49 11.88 -24.90
C ALA A 78 -9.83 10.40 -25.15
N ARG A 79 -9.56 9.89 -26.37
CA ARG A 79 -9.89 8.51 -26.74
C ARG A 79 -9.01 7.51 -26.01
N ALA A 80 -7.70 7.76 -25.97
CA ALA A 80 -6.76 6.93 -25.23
C ALA A 80 -7.03 6.99 -23.71
N ALA A 81 -7.34 8.17 -23.16
CA ALA A 81 -7.72 8.33 -21.76
C ALA A 81 -9.01 7.57 -21.43
N LYS A 82 -10.03 7.59 -22.32
CA LYS A 82 -11.27 6.82 -22.12
C LYS A 82 -11.00 5.31 -22.15
N GLN A 83 -10.15 4.83 -23.04
CA GLN A 83 -9.75 3.42 -23.07
C GLN A 83 -9.01 3.00 -21.80
N ALA A 84 -8.07 3.84 -21.34
CA ALA A 84 -7.35 3.60 -20.08
C ALA A 84 -8.30 3.62 -18.88
N ALA A 85 -9.23 4.57 -18.82
CA ALA A 85 -10.25 4.67 -17.77
C ALA A 85 -11.13 3.39 -17.71
N ILE A 86 -11.64 2.93 -18.84
CA ILE A 86 -12.47 1.71 -18.91
C ILE A 86 -11.67 0.49 -18.45
N ARG A 87 -10.43 0.35 -18.92
CA ARG A 87 -9.54 -0.74 -18.51
C ARG A 87 -9.30 -0.70 -17.01
N PHE A 88 -9.05 0.50 -16.46
CA PHE A 88 -8.86 0.68 -15.02
C PHE A 88 -10.08 0.24 -14.22
N GLU A 89 -11.28 0.70 -14.61
CA GLU A 89 -12.53 0.34 -13.95
C GLU A 89 -12.81 -1.17 -13.93
N GLU A 90 -12.38 -1.89 -14.97
CA GLU A 90 -12.67 -3.33 -15.16
C GLU A 90 -11.60 -4.25 -14.57
N THR A 91 -10.33 -3.83 -14.57
CA THR A 91 -9.21 -4.73 -14.25
C THR A 91 -8.49 -4.39 -12.97
N GLN A 92 -8.59 -3.12 -12.51
CA GLN A 92 -7.86 -2.72 -11.31
C GLN A 92 -8.66 -2.96 -10.03
N PRO A 93 -8.02 -3.42 -8.95
CA PRO A 93 -8.68 -3.55 -7.66
C PRO A 93 -9.32 -2.23 -7.22
N GLY A 94 -10.61 -2.28 -6.91
CA GLY A 94 -11.39 -1.10 -6.57
C GLY A 94 -11.72 -0.16 -7.73
N GLY A 95 -11.29 -0.44 -8.96
CA GLY A 95 -11.68 0.34 -10.14
C GLY A 95 -13.18 0.49 -10.29
N ALA A 96 -13.94 -0.51 -9.86
CA ALA A 96 -15.39 -0.46 -9.84
C ALA A 96 -16.00 0.59 -8.89
N LEU A 97 -15.21 1.12 -7.95
CA LEU A 97 -15.60 2.25 -7.07
C LEU A 97 -15.45 3.62 -7.75
N LEU A 98 -14.80 3.69 -8.89
CA LEU A 98 -14.69 4.93 -9.65
C LEU A 98 -15.70 4.98 -10.78
N ASP A 99 -16.19 6.18 -11.04
CA ASP A 99 -16.86 6.54 -12.27
C ASP A 99 -15.95 7.52 -13.03
N LEU A 100 -15.41 7.04 -14.18
CA LEU A 100 -14.38 7.72 -14.93
C LEU A 100 -14.97 8.26 -16.24
N ASP A 101 -15.34 9.54 -16.20
CA ASP A 101 -15.87 10.26 -17.35
C ASP A 101 -14.77 11.01 -18.10
N VAL A 102 -14.80 10.96 -19.41
CA VAL A 102 -13.89 11.72 -20.26
C VAL A 102 -14.68 12.60 -21.20
N MET A 103 -14.30 13.87 -21.28
CA MET A 103 -14.77 14.85 -22.27
C MET A 103 -13.64 15.19 -23.24
N ASP A 104 -13.98 15.35 -24.52
CA ASP A 104 -13.03 15.84 -25.52
C ASP A 104 -12.81 17.36 -25.44
N MET A 105 -12.05 17.91 -26.37
CA MET A 105 -11.73 19.33 -26.43
C MET A 105 -12.98 20.24 -26.70
N ASP A 106 -14.04 19.66 -27.28
CA ASP A 106 -15.31 20.32 -27.51
C ASP A 106 -16.30 20.13 -26.35
N ALA A 107 -15.79 19.67 -25.19
CA ALA A 107 -16.57 19.33 -24.00
C ALA A 107 -17.67 18.28 -24.26
N LYS A 108 -17.50 17.43 -25.26
CA LYS A 108 -18.41 16.34 -25.58
C LYS A 108 -18.00 15.09 -24.78
N PRO A 109 -18.91 14.47 -24.00
CA PRO A 109 -18.61 13.25 -23.28
C PRO A 109 -18.37 12.07 -24.21
N LEU A 110 -17.30 11.29 -23.96
CA LEU A 110 -17.00 10.04 -24.64
C LEU A 110 -17.60 8.87 -23.88
N SER A 111 -18.47 8.13 -24.56
CA SER A 111 -19.12 6.92 -24.03
C SER A 111 -18.36 5.64 -24.38
N ARG A 112 -18.74 4.51 -23.76
CA ARG A 112 -18.26 3.17 -24.16
C ARG A 112 -18.68 2.81 -25.58
N ALA A 113 -19.87 3.24 -26.01
CA ALA A 113 -20.39 2.99 -27.35
C ALA A 113 -19.54 3.68 -28.44
N ASP A 114 -18.99 4.87 -28.18
CA ASP A 114 -18.07 5.57 -29.09
C ASP A 114 -16.75 4.80 -29.31
N LEU A 115 -16.45 3.85 -28.43
CA LEU A 115 -15.31 2.94 -28.53
C LEU A 115 -15.68 1.54 -29.01
N GLY A 116 -16.97 1.29 -29.34
CA GLY A 116 -17.47 -0.04 -29.72
C GLY A 116 -17.49 -1.06 -28.56
N LEU A 117 -17.51 -0.60 -27.31
CA LEU A 117 -17.48 -1.46 -26.13
C LEU A 117 -18.86 -1.64 -25.52
N ALA A 118 -19.08 -2.82 -24.90
CA ALA A 118 -20.31 -3.12 -24.20
C ALA A 118 -20.56 -2.18 -23.01
N PRO A 119 -21.83 -1.93 -22.65
CA PRO A 119 -22.18 -1.21 -21.44
C PRO A 119 -21.56 -1.83 -20.19
N ARG A 120 -21.25 -1.00 -19.19
CA ARG A 120 -20.69 -1.45 -17.90
C ARG A 120 -21.63 -2.44 -17.21
N ALA A 121 -21.10 -3.54 -16.70
CA ALA A 121 -21.84 -4.51 -15.91
C ALA A 121 -22.30 -3.93 -14.56
N CYS A 122 -23.42 -4.42 -14.06
CA CYS A 122 -23.95 -4.05 -12.75
C CYS A 122 -23.01 -4.55 -11.63
N ALA A 123 -22.64 -3.67 -10.70
CA ALA A 123 -21.76 -4.01 -9.58
C ALA A 123 -22.40 -5.01 -8.60
N VAL A 124 -23.72 -5.12 -8.58
CA VAL A 124 -24.45 -6.04 -7.68
C VAL A 124 -24.57 -7.44 -8.27
N CYS A 125 -25.11 -7.56 -9.48
CA CYS A 125 -25.37 -8.90 -10.07
C CYS A 125 -24.34 -9.34 -11.12
N GLY A 126 -23.52 -8.44 -11.66
CA GLY A 126 -22.55 -8.77 -12.72
C GLY A 126 -23.15 -9.16 -14.08
N ALA A 127 -24.42 -9.52 -14.14
CA ALA A 127 -25.07 -10.18 -15.27
C ALA A 127 -25.74 -9.24 -16.27
N ARG A 128 -26.11 -8.03 -15.85
CA ARG A 128 -26.88 -7.04 -16.65
C ARG A 128 -26.13 -5.73 -16.76
N PRO A 129 -26.40 -4.90 -17.77
CA PRO A 129 -25.93 -3.54 -17.79
C PRO A 129 -26.36 -2.76 -16.55
N ALA A 130 -25.44 -1.99 -15.96
CA ALA A 130 -25.72 -1.21 -14.76
C ALA A 130 -26.91 -0.27 -14.90
N ALA A 131 -27.01 0.43 -16.06
CA ALA A 131 -28.12 1.33 -16.37
C ALA A 131 -29.47 0.60 -16.35
N GLY A 132 -29.55 -0.62 -16.88
CA GLY A 132 -30.77 -1.42 -16.86
C GLY A 132 -31.21 -1.85 -15.45
N CYS A 133 -30.25 -2.19 -14.59
CA CYS A 133 -30.56 -2.52 -13.19
C CYS A 133 -30.99 -1.29 -12.39
N ILE A 134 -30.40 -0.11 -12.65
CA ILE A 134 -30.78 1.15 -12.00
C ILE A 134 -32.19 1.56 -12.45
N ALA A 135 -32.45 1.60 -13.75
CA ALA A 135 -33.74 2.00 -14.29
C ALA A 135 -34.88 1.07 -13.86
N GLY A 136 -34.61 -0.23 -13.82
CA GLY A 136 -35.57 -1.25 -13.41
C GLY A 136 -35.66 -1.47 -11.89
N ARG A 137 -34.91 -0.72 -11.05
CA ARG A 137 -34.80 -0.92 -9.60
C ARG A 137 -34.59 -2.41 -9.23
N ALA A 138 -33.70 -3.08 -9.96
CA ALA A 138 -33.52 -4.52 -9.89
C ALA A 138 -32.89 -5.01 -8.55
N HIS A 139 -32.35 -4.11 -7.76
CA HIS A 139 -31.72 -4.38 -6.48
C HIS A 139 -32.21 -3.38 -5.43
N ASP A 140 -32.42 -3.86 -4.21
CA ASP A 140 -32.74 -2.99 -3.08
C ASP A 140 -31.49 -2.25 -2.55
N SER A 141 -31.71 -1.32 -1.61
CA SER A 141 -30.63 -0.51 -1.03
C SER A 141 -29.62 -1.40 -0.28
N HIS A 142 -30.10 -2.38 0.47
CA HIS A 142 -29.26 -3.27 1.28
C HIS A 142 -28.33 -4.12 0.39
N GLN A 143 -28.87 -4.72 -0.69
CA GLN A 143 -28.08 -5.47 -1.66
C GLN A 143 -27.02 -4.58 -2.33
N THR A 144 -27.40 -3.35 -2.68
CA THR A 144 -26.52 -2.40 -3.33
C THR A 144 -25.40 -1.95 -2.38
N GLU A 145 -25.73 -1.59 -1.15
CA GLU A 145 -24.74 -1.19 -0.14
C GLU A 145 -23.79 -2.34 0.20
N ALA A 146 -24.31 -3.56 0.40
CA ALA A 146 -23.49 -4.72 0.68
C ALA A 146 -22.50 -5.02 -0.46
N ALA A 147 -22.94 -4.93 -1.73
CA ALA A 147 -22.07 -5.12 -2.88
C ALA A 147 -20.94 -4.08 -2.94
N PHE A 148 -21.25 -2.80 -2.66
CA PHE A 148 -20.23 -1.74 -2.65
C PHE A 148 -19.29 -1.85 -1.46
N ARG A 149 -19.77 -2.21 -0.27
CA ARG A 149 -18.90 -2.50 0.90
C ARG A 149 -17.97 -3.67 0.64
N ALA A 150 -18.39 -4.70 -0.09
CA ALA A 150 -17.56 -5.82 -0.47
C ALA A 150 -16.41 -5.44 -1.43
N LEU A 151 -16.48 -4.29 -2.08
CA LEU A 151 -15.38 -3.76 -2.90
C LEU A 151 -14.28 -3.08 -2.07
N LEU A 152 -14.58 -2.56 -0.86
CA LEU A 152 -13.62 -1.83 -0.04
C LEU A 152 -12.36 -2.64 0.32
N PRO A 153 -12.42 -3.91 0.74
CA PRO A 153 -11.22 -4.69 1.06
C PRO A 153 -10.26 -4.89 -0.13
N ARG A 154 -10.76 -4.73 -1.36
CA ARG A 154 -9.97 -4.83 -2.60
C ARG A 154 -9.21 -3.54 -2.93
N VAL A 155 -9.43 -2.49 -2.14
CA VAL A 155 -8.89 -1.14 -2.38
C VAL A 155 -7.90 -0.74 -1.31
N GLU A 156 -7.47 -1.66 -0.44
CA GLU A 156 -6.39 -1.35 0.50
C GLU A 156 -5.20 -0.80 -0.31
N ASP A 157 -4.86 0.46 -0.08
CA ASP A 157 -3.70 1.08 -0.68
C ASP A 157 -2.46 0.23 -0.38
N GLU A 158 -1.67 -0.06 -1.41
CA GLU A 158 -0.48 -0.89 -1.26
C GLU A 158 0.50 -0.31 -0.22
N ALA A 159 0.55 1.02 -0.06
CA ALA A 159 1.34 1.64 0.99
C ALA A 159 0.77 1.33 2.39
N ALA A 160 -0.54 1.42 2.57
CA ALA A 160 -1.22 1.08 3.81
C ALA A 160 -1.07 -0.42 4.13
N ARG A 161 -1.22 -1.28 3.11
CA ARG A 161 -1.03 -2.73 3.25
C ARG A 161 0.39 -3.09 3.66
N ALA A 162 1.40 -2.52 2.99
CA ALA A 162 2.80 -2.75 3.33
C ALA A 162 3.11 -2.28 4.77
N ALA A 163 2.60 -1.12 5.17
CA ALA A 163 2.77 -0.58 6.51
C ALA A 163 2.11 -1.46 7.57
N ARG A 164 0.88 -1.91 7.32
CA ARG A 164 0.16 -2.82 8.24
C ARG A 164 0.91 -4.15 8.41
N LEU A 165 1.40 -4.74 7.32
CA LEU A 165 2.18 -5.98 7.38
C LEU A 165 3.52 -5.79 8.09
N ALA A 166 4.21 -4.67 7.87
CA ALA A 166 5.44 -4.35 8.57
C ALA A 166 5.21 -4.18 10.08
N LEU A 167 4.18 -3.41 10.48
CA LEU A 167 3.82 -3.27 11.89
C LEU A 167 3.46 -4.62 12.51
N LEU A 168 2.65 -5.43 11.83
CA LEU A 168 2.25 -6.75 12.31
C LEU A 168 3.47 -7.67 12.50
N SER A 169 4.47 -7.59 11.61
CA SER A 169 5.72 -8.35 11.73
C SER A 169 6.51 -7.97 12.98
N LEU A 170 6.60 -6.66 13.32
CA LEU A 170 7.24 -6.21 14.55
C LEU A 170 6.51 -6.71 15.81
N LEU A 171 5.17 -6.68 15.79
CA LEU A 171 4.36 -7.15 16.91
C LEU A 171 4.47 -8.67 17.10
N TYR A 172 4.48 -9.43 16.02
CA TYR A 172 4.69 -10.89 16.09
C TYR A 172 6.11 -11.23 16.53
N GLU A 173 7.12 -10.52 16.03
CA GLU A 173 8.52 -10.75 16.39
C GLU A 173 8.70 -10.69 17.91
N VAL A 174 8.28 -9.61 18.56
CA VAL A 174 8.43 -9.46 20.01
C VAL A 174 7.50 -10.39 20.81
N SER A 175 6.41 -10.88 20.19
CA SER A 175 5.43 -11.75 20.86
C SER A 175 5.79 -13.23 20.84
N VAL A 176 6.65 -13.67 19.93
CA VAL A 176 7.11 -15.07 19.88
C VAL A 176 7.87 -15.42 21.17
N THR A 177 7.50 -16.55 21.79
CA THR A 177 8.06 -16.99 23.07
C THR A 177 8.17 -18.51 23.07
N PRO A 178 9.31 -19.11 23.51
CA PRO A 178 10.51 -18.47 24.08
C PRO A 178 11.48 -17.97 22.98
N LYS A 179 12.18 -16.85 23.26
CA LYS A 179 13.33 -16.39 22.48
C LYS A 179 14.57 -16.30 23.37
N PRO A 180 15.39 -17.36 23.45
CA PRO A 180 16.55 -17.36 24.35
C PRO A 180 17.48 -16.17 24.13
N GLY A 181 17.73 -15.37 25.17
CA GLY A 181 18.60 -14.20 25.12
C GLY A 181 18.02 -12.94 24.48
N LEU A 182 16.80 -12.98 23.99
CA LEU A 182 16.10 -11.83 23.41
C LEU A 182 14.85 -11.49 24.22
N VAL A 183 14.40 -10.23 24.09
CA VAL A 183 13.14 -9.78 24.71
C VAL A 183 11.97 -10.51 24.08
N ASP A 184 11.11 -11.07 24.92
CA ASP A 184 9.83 -11.66 24.52
C ASP A 184 8.72 -11.37 25.57
N ARG A 185 7.59 -12.05 25.48
CA ARG A 185 6.47 -11.86 26.43
C ARG A 185 6.75 -12.41 27.83
N ALA A 186 7.71 -13.29 27.97
CA ALA A 186 8.00 -13.98 29.25
C ALA A 186 9.12 -13.29 30.04
N ASP A 187 10.17 -12.81 29.36
CA ASP A 187 11.31 -12.18 29.99
C ASP A 187 12.05 -11.21 29.04
N ASN A 188 13.02 -10.49 29.58
CA ASN A 188 13.80 -9.51 28.85
C ASN A 188 15.07 -10.08 28.18
N GLY A 189 15.28 -11.41 28.24
CA GLY A 189 16.48 -12.02 27.72
C GLY A 189 17.74 -11.49 28.39
N ALA A 190 18.72 -11.05 27.63
CA ALA A 190 19.99 -10.50 28.13
C ALA A 190 19.96 -8.95 28.27
N HIS A 191 18.78 -8.33 28.32
CA HIS A 191 18.62 -6.87 28.31
C HIS A 191 18.11 -6.33 29.64
N ASP A 192 18.83 -5.33 30.18
CA ASP A 192 18.43 -4.59 31.38
C ASP A 192 17.76 -3.25 31.04
N ASP A 193 17.87 -2.80 29.77
CA ASP A 193 17.48 -1.47 29.30
C ASP A 193 16.17 -1.48 28.50
N MET A 194 15.59 -2.65 28.20
CA MET A 194 14.36 -2.79 27.42
C MET A 194 13.53 -4.00 27.82
N ASP A 195 12.22 -3.88 27.66
CA ASP A 195 11.22 -4.89 27.93
C ASP A 195 10.23 -5.05 26.77
N PHE A 196 9.30 -5.99 26.87
CA PHE A 196 8.23 -6.21 25.91
C PHE A 196 7.47 -4.92 25.56
N TYR A 197 7.13 -4.09 26.55
CA TYR A 197 6.39 -2.85 26.34
C TYR A 197 7.23 -1.76 25.67
N THR A 198 8.54 -1.77 25.86
CA THR A 198 9.48 -0.90 25.15
C THR A 198 9.44 -1.19 23.65
N PHE A 199 9.40 -2.47 23.26
CA PHE A 199 9.22 -2.87 21.85
C PHE A 199 7.87 -2.45 21.30
N LEU A 200 6.76 -2.58 22.04
CA LEU A 200 5.44 -2.15 21.56
C LEU A 200 5.37 -0.63 21.35
N ARG A 201 5.91 0.18 22.29
CA ARG A 201 5.97 1.63 22.15
C ARG A 201 6.81 2.05 20.95
N SER A 202 7.94 1.39 20.75
CA SER A 202 8.82 1.61 19.59
C SER A 202 8.12 1.26 18.29
N ALA A 203 7.50 0.08 18.18
CA ALA A 203 6.78 -0.35 16.99
C ALA A 203 5.66 0.64 16.60
N ALA A 204 4.88 1.09 17.59
CA ALA A 204 3.84 2.10 17.37
C ALA A 204 4.42 3.44 16.86
N ALA A 205 5.55 3.88 17.41
CA ALA A 205 6.19 5.14 17.02
C ALA A 205 6.73 5.14 15.58
N ILE A 206 7.24 3.98 15.12
CA ILE A 206 7.82 3.86 13.77
C ILE A 206 6.81 3.41 12.71
N ALA A 207 5.61 2.99 13.08
CA ALA A 207 4.60 2.50 12.14
C ALA A 207 4.30 3.45 10.95
N PRO A 208 4.16 4.79 11.14
CA PRO A 208 3.91 5.71 10.03
C PRO A 208 5.04 5.78 9.00
N TYR A 209 6.24 5.40 9.36
CA TYR A 209 7.41 5.36 8.48
C TYR A 209 7.23 4.36 7.34
N PHE A 210 6.69 3.19 7.61
CA PHE A 210 6.55 2.13 6.60
C PHE A 210 5.59 2.50 5.47
N ALA A 211 4.51 3.23 5.78
CA ALA A 211 3.60 3.76 4.77
C ALA A 211 4.31 4.77 3.84
N ARG A 212 5.15 5.64 4.41
CA ARG A 212 5.93 6.61 3.65
C ARG A 212 6.96 5.94 2.74
N CYS A 213 7.60 4.87 3.21
CA CYS A 213 8.53 4.08 2.39
C CYS A 213 7.82 3.45 1.20
N ALA A 214 6.67 2.82 1.42
CA ALA A 214 5.89 2.21 0.35
C ALA A 214 5.36 3.26 -0.65
N ALA A 215 4.86 4.40 -0.17
CA ALA A 215 4.42 5.51 -1.02
C ALA A 215 5.58 6.08 -1.86
N LEU A 216 6.79 6.16 -1.29
CA LEU A 216 7.99 6.56 -2.04
C LEU A 216 8.33 5.55 -3.13
N GLY A 217 8.20 4.25 -2.83
CA GLY A 217 8.36 3.17 -3.82
C GLY A 217 7.38 3.27 -4.99
N GLN A 218 6.16 3.73 -4.76
CA GLN A 218 5.13 3.93 -5.78
C GLN A 218 5.45 5.08 -6.75
N GLN A 219 6.34 6.02 -6.38
CA GLN A 219 6.65 7.15 -7.25
C GLN A 219 7.32 6.70 -8.55
N PRO A 220 6.76 7.08 -9.72
CA PRO A 220 7.36 6.73 -11.00
C PRO A 220 8.66 7.50 -11.24
N GLY A 221 9.50 6.99 -12.14
CA GLY A 221 10.71 7.68 -12.60
C GLY A 221 11.90 7.69 -11.63
N ILE A 222 11.80 7.09 -10.44
CA ILE A 222 12.94 6.95 -9.53
C ILE A 222 13.63 5.61 -9.79
N PRO A 223 14.91 5.54 -10.20
CA PRO A 223 15.65 4.29 -10.31
C PRO A 223 15.73 3.54 -8.97
N ALA A 224 15.84 2.22 -9.01
CA ALA A 224 15.85 1.39 -7.78
C ALA A 224 17.05 1.74 -6.87
N ASP A 225 18.21 1.94 -7.42
CA ASP A 225 19.44 2.34 -6.73
C ASP A 225 19.38 3.74 -6.11
N ALA A 226 18.59 4.66 -6.69
CA ALA A 226 18.37 6.00 -6.15
C ALA A 226 17.36 6.02 -4.98
N LEU A 227 16.55 4.98 -4.81
CA LEU A 227 15.54 4.94 -3.75
C LEU A 227 16.15 4.97 -2.36
N LEU A 228 17.27 4.28 -2.13
CA LEU A 228 17.91 4.26 -0.80
C LEU A 228 18.27 5.67 -0.31
N GLY A 229 18.81 6.51 -1.18
CA GLY A 229 19.12 7.91 -0.84
C GLY A 229 17.90 8.70 -0.38
N ARG A 230 16.72 8.43 -0.98
CA ARG A 230 15.46 9.06 -0.60
C ARG A 230 14.80 8.44 0.63
N LEU A 231 15.04 7.15 0.90
CA LEU A 231 14.57 6.46 2.10
C LEU A 231 15.34 6.88 3.36
N ARG A 232 16.62 7.23 3.20
CA ARG A 232 17.53 7.56 4.31
C ARG A 232 17.01 8.67 5.24
N PRO A 233 16.52 9.83 4.77
CA PRO A 233 15.92 10.84 5.64
C PRO A 233 14.71 10.33 6.43
N LEU A 234 13.86 9.52 5.80
CA LEU A 234 12.70 8.90 6.46
C LEU A 234 13.15 7.93 7.56
N GLY A 235 14.18 7.13 7.29
CA GLY A 235 14.77 6.21 8.27
C GLY A 235 15.34 6.93 9.49
N LEU A 236 16.06 8.04 9.28
CA LEU A 236 16.59 8.87 10.37
C LEU A 236 15.45 9.46 11.23
N MET A 237 14.35 9.90 10.61
CA MET A 237 13.18 10.37 11.35
C MET A 237 12.53 9.23 12.17
N ALA A 238 12.48 8.02 11.64
CA ALA A 238 11.98 6.85 12.36
C ALA A 238 12.88 6.47 13.54
N GLU A 239 14.22 6.48 13.36
CA GLU A 239 15.18 6.26 14.44
C GLU A 239 15.02 7.29 15.56
N GLN A 240 14.81 8.57 15.23
CA GLN A 240 14.53 9.62 16.22
C GLN A 240 13.20 9.40 16.94
N ALA A 241 12.15 8.97 16.23
CA ALA A 241 10.85 8.66 16.83
C ALA A 241 10.97 7.47 17.79
N MET A 242 11.68 6.42 17.39
CA MET A 242 12.03 5.27 18.24
C MET A 242 12.75 5.73 19.52
N ALA A 243 13.84 6.50 19.37
CA ALA A 243 14.65 6.93 20.50
C ALA A 243 13.86 7.78 21.52
N ARG A 244 12.98 8.68 21.02
CA ARG A 244 12.09 9.46 21.90
C ARG A 244 11.15 8.59 22.73
N GLN A 245 10.63 7.49 22.16
CA GLN A 245 9.67 6.61 22.84
C GLN A 245 10.33 5.57 23.76
N THR A 246 11.61 5.28 23.53
CA THR A 246 12.36 4.26 24.27
C THR A 246 13.40 4.84 25.24
N GLY A 247 13.43 6.17 25.42
CA GLY A 247 14.47 6.80 26.26
C GLY A 247 15.88 6.68 25.69
N GLY A 248 16.01 6.58 24.35
CA GLY A 248 17.30 6.44 23.66
C GLY A 248 17.71 4.99 23.39
N VAL A 249 16.93 4.01 23.85
CA VAL A 249 17.25 2.59 23.65
C VAL A 249 16.99 2.17 22.22
N ASN A 250 17.93 1.44 21.61
CA ASN A 250 17.83 0.94 20.26
C ASN A 250 17.10 -0.42 20.22
N THR A 251 15.82 -0.40 19.89
CA THR A 251 15.00 -1.61 19.77
C THR A 251 14.89 -2.13 18.33
N HIS A 252 14.71 -1.24 17.34
CA HIS A 252 14.31 -1.60 15.96
C HIS A 252 15.19 -1.01 14.85
N LYS A 253 16.38 -0.46 15.12
CA LYS A 253 17.21 0.21 14.12
C LYS A 253 17.46 -0.65 12.87
N GLY A 254 17.82 -1.91 13.04
CA GLY A 254 18.01 -2.85 11.93
C GLY A 254 16.72 -3.12 11.14
N LEU A 255 15.58 -3.21 11.84
CA LEU A 255 14.27 -3.43 11.22
C LEU A 255 13.74 -2.18 10.51
N ILE A 256 14.02 -0.97 11.00
CA ILE A 256 13.74 0.27 10.28
C ILE A 256 14.41 0.23 8.90
N PHE A 257 15.67 -0.14 8.83
CA PHE A 257 16.40 -0.27 7.57
C PHE A 257 15.79 -1.36 6.67
N SER A 258 15.70 -2.60 7.16
CA SER A 258 15.28 -3.76 6.36
C SER A 258 13.82 -3.68 5.91
N LEU A 259 12.90 -3.41 6.84
CA LEU A 259 11.47 -3.30 6.51
C LEU A 259 11.15 -2.04 5.70
N GLY A 260 11.89 -0.94 5.89
CA GLY A 260 11.75 0.27 5.08
C GLY A 260 12.03 -0.01 3.60
N ILE A 261 13.11 -0.73 3.30
CA ILE A 261 13.46 -1.14 1.93
C ILE A 261 12.42 -2.12 1.36
N LEU A 262 11.99 -3.12 2.14
CA LEU A 262 10.95 -4.06 1.73
C LEU A 262 9.61 -3.36 1.46
N CYS A 263 9.23 -2.38 2.26
CA CYS A 263 8.03 -1.58 2.03
C CYS A 263 8.14 -0.76 0.73
N ALA A 264 9.29 -0.14 0.46
CA ALA A 264 9.50 0.58 -0.80
C ALA A 264 9.45 -0.36 -2.01
N ALA A 265 10.08 -1.52 -1.93
CA ALA A 265 10.01 -2.56 -2.96
C ALA A 265 8.56 -3.05 -3.18
N ALA A 266 7.80 -3.25 -2.09
CA ALA A 266 6.40 -3.63 -2.14
C ALA A 266 5.53 -2.57 -2.84
N GLY A 267 5.72 -1.29 -2.50
CA GLY A 267 5.04 -0.19 -3.16
C GLY A 267 5.34 -0.11 -4.66
N ARG A 268 6.58 -0.37 -5.07
CA ARG A 268 7.01 -0.38 -6.47
C ARG A 268 6.39 -1.52 -7.28
N LEU A 269 6.34 -2.72 -6.72
CA LEU A 269 5.81 -3.91 -7.40
C LEU A 269 4.28 -3.96 -7.42
N GLY A 270 3.62 -3.32 -6.46
CA GLY A 270 2.16 -3.40 -6.34
C GLY A 270 1.69 -4.84 -6.08
N GLU A 271 0.56 -5.23 -6.69
CA GLU A 271 -0.05 -6.54 -6.48
C GLU A 271 0.69 -7.72 -7.14
N LYS A 272 1.52 -7.47 -8.13
CA LYS A 272 2.23 -8.50 -8.92
C LYS A 272 3.49 -9.02 -8.22
N ARG A 273 3.55 -8.94 -6.89
CA ARG A 273 4.73 -9.37 -6.14
C ARG A 273 4.60 -10.79 -5.60
N ASP A 274 5.58 -11.60 -5.87
CA ASP A 274 5.93 -12.76 -5.07
C ASP A 274 7.11 -12.43 -4.14
N ALA A 275 7.45 -13.35 -3.24
CA ALA A 275 8.54 -13.12 -2.29
C ALA A 275 9.91 -12.98 -2.98
N GLY A 276 10.14 -13.72 -4.06
CA GLY A 276 11.38 -13.64 -4.82
C GLY A 276 11.56 -12.30 -5.51
N ALA A 277 10.53 -11.83 -6.22
CA ALA A 277 10.54 -10.52 -6.89
C ALA A 277 10.69 -9.38 -5.87
N LEU A 278 10.00 -9.47 -4.71
CA LEU A 278 10.10 -8.50 -3.64
C LEU A 278 11.53 -8.41 -3.10
N CYS A 279 12.13 -9.55 -2.76
CA CYS A 279 13.48 -9.60 -2.22
C CYS A 279 14.55 -9.20 -3.25
N ALA A 280 14.39 -9.58 -4.52
CA ALA A 280 15.30 -9.17 -5.59
C ALA A 280 15.31 -7.65 -5.78
N LEU A 281 14.12 -7.01 -5.82
CA LEU A 281 14.04 -5.55 -5.92
C LEU A 281 14.58 -4.86 -4.67
N ALA A 282 14.27 -5.39 -3.49
CA ALA A 282 14.80 -4.88 -2.23
C ALA A 282 16.34 -4.95 -2.21
N GLY A 283 16.92 -6.01 -2.74
CA GLY A 283 18.36 -6.14 -2.92
C GLY A 283 18.95 -5.03 -3.79
N GLN A 284 18.33 -4.75 -4.95
CA GLN A 284 18.75 -3.64 -5.82
C GLN A 284 18.71 -2.28 -5.11
N ILE A 285 17.65 -2.03 -4.34
CA ILE A 285 17.52 -0.80 -3.55
C ILE A 285 18.60 -0.70 -2.47
N ALA A 286 19.00 -1.82 -1.87
CA ALA A 286 19.97 -1.87 -0.78
C ALA A 286 21.43 -1.81 -1.23
N GLN A 287 21.76 -2.12 -2.50
CA GLN A 287 23.14 -2.18 -3.00
C GLN A 287 24.00 -0.97 -2.61
N PRO A 288 23.53 0.29 -2.74
CA PRO A 288 24.35 1.45 -2.39
C PRO A 288 24.74 1.51 -0.90
N ALA A 289 24.04 0.77 -0.01
CA ALA A 289 24.39 0.72 1.41
C ALA A 289 25.73 0.00 1.69
N LEU A 290 26.22 -0.79 0.75
CA LEU A 290 27.52 -1.50 0.86
C LEU A 290 28.71 -0.56 0.61
N GLU A 291 28.51 0.52 -0.16
CA GLU A 291 29.54 1.48 -0.55
C GLU A 291 29.77 2.56 0.52
N ASP A 292 28.86 2.70 1.48
CA ASP A 292 28.95 3.68 2.56
C ASP A 292 30.07 3.34 3.57
N ALA A 293 31.27 3.81 3.28
CA ALA A 293 32.48 3.56 4.08
C ALA A 293 32.50 4.35 5.43
N ALA A 294 31.61 5.33 5.62
CA ALA A 294 31.69 6.32 6.69
C ALA A 294 30.90 5.97 7.96
N ASP A 295 30.54 4.70 8.17
CA ASP A 295 29.66 4.36 9.30
C ASP A 295 30.42 3.83 10.51
N ALA A 296 30.37 4.59 11.62
CA ALA A 296 30.89 4.22 12.94
C ALA A 296 29.90 3.33 13.75
N SER A 297 28.91 2.71 13.07
CA SER A 297 27.89 1.91 13.73
C SER A 297 28.41 0.60 14.32
N HIS A 298 27.65 0.00 15.24
CA HIS A 298 27.94 -1.33 15.78
C HIS A 298 28.09 -2.38 14.66
N GLY A 299 27.25 -2.32 13.63
CA GLY A 299 27.32 -3.20 12.46
C GLY A 299 28.62 -3.05 11.65
N ALA A 300 29.16 -1.83 11.54
CA ALA A 300 30.47 -1.62 10.89
C ALA A 300 31.61 -2.26 11.69
N ARG A 301 31.56 -2.21 13.02
CA ARG A 301 32.55 -2.89 13.90
C ARG A 301 32.46 -4.40 13.82
N VAL A 302 31.24 -4.97 13.74
CA VAL A 302 31.02 -6.41 13.56
C VAL A 302 31.55 -6.86 12.19
N ARG A 303 31.27 -6.11 11.12
CA ARG A 303 31.81 -6.36 9.78
C ARG A 303 33.34 -6.38 9.76
N GLN A 304 33.96 -5.40 10.41
CA GLN A 304 35.42 -5.30 10.49
C GLN A 304 36.03 -6.47 11.27
N ARG A 305 35.34 -6.99 12.28
CA ARG A 305 35.85 -8.03 13.16
C ARG A 305 35.55 -9.46 12.69
N TYR A 306 34.42 -9.67 12.00
CA TYR A 306 33.93 -11.01 11.67
C TYR A 306 33.64 -11.20 10.16
N GLY A 307 33.81 -10.18 9.34
CA GLY A 307 33.49 -10.23 7.89
C GLY A 307 31.98 -10.28 7.58
N ASP A 308 31.14 -10.22 8.61
CA ASP A 308 29.68 -10.25 8.45
C ASP A 308 29.14 -8.87 8.06
N LEU A 309 28.42 -8.80 6.96
CA LEU A 309 27.82 -7.58 6.45
C LEU A 309 26.55 -7.17 7.21
N GLY A 310 26.06 -8.01 8.14
CA GLY A 310 24.88 -7.77 8.97
C GLY A 310 23.63 -7.46 8.14
N ALA A 311 22.73 -6.64 8.67
CA ALA A 311 21.48 -6.28 8.01
C ALA A 311 21.65 -5.63 6.63
N ARG A 312 22.77 -4.93 6.38
CA ARG A 312 23.06 -4.32 5.07
C ARG A 312 23.42 -5.36 4.03
N GLY A 313 24.27 -6.32 4.39
CA GLY A 313 24.65 -7.42 3.50
C GLY A 313 23.48 -8.34 3.20
N GLU A 314 22.69 -8.69 4.23
CA GLU A 314 21.47 -9.48 4.08
C GLU A 314 20.48 -8.80 3.12
N ALA A 315 20.24 -7.49 3.29
CA ALA A 315 19.36 -6.73 2.42
C ALA A 315 19.90 -6.65 0.98
N ALA A 316 21.17 -6.31 0.80
CA ALA A 316 21.79 -6.21 -0.54
C ALA A 316 21.85 -7.56 -1.27
N ALA A 317 21.96 -8.67 -0.55
CA ALA A 317 21.85 -10.02 -1.10
C ALA A 317 20.40 -10.44 -1.43
N GLY A 318 19.40 -9.61 -1.16
CA GLY A 318 17.99 -9.92 -1.39
C GLY A 318 17.38 -10.80 -0.33
N PHE A 319 17.79 -10.67 0.92
CA PHE A 319 17.23 -11.37 2.09
C PHE A 319 17.22 -12.91 1.99
N PRO A 320 18.38 -13.54 1.67
CA PRO A 320 18.45 -14.98 1.48
C PRO A 320 17.99 -15.78 2.71
N SER A 321 18.30 -15.32 3.94
CA SER A 321 17.87 -15.98 5.16
C SER A 321 16.35 -15.96 5.33
N ALA A 322 15.70 -14.84 4.99
CA ALA A 322 14.25 -14.72 5.03
C ALA A 322 13.58 -15.62 3.98
N LEU A 323 14.13 -15.67 2.75
CA LEU A 323 13.64 -16.55 1.69
C LEU A 323 13.77 -18.03 2.06
N ALA A 324 14.87 -18.43 2.69
CA ALA A 324 15.09 -19.80 3.16
C ALA A 324 14.10 -20.20 4.28
N ALA A 325 13.68 -19.26 5.13
CA ALA A 325 12.73 -19.52 6.21
C ALA A 325 11.27 -19.64 5.74
N LEU A 326 10.91 -19.05 4.57
CA LEU A 326 9.52 -19.00 4.09
C LEU A 326 8.83 -20.38 3.92
N PRO A 327 9.47 -21.42 3.36
CA PRO A 327 8.84 -22.74 3.23
C PRO A 327 8.47 -23.34 4.59
N VAL A 328 9.39 -23.21 5.58
CA VAL A 328 9.17 -23.73 6.94
C VAL A 328 8.01 -22.99 7.62
N LEU A 329 7.97 -21.67 7.51
CA LEU A 329 6.86 -20.86 8.06
C LEU A 329 5.52 -21.21 7.42
N ARG A 330 5.48 -21.39 6.09
CA ARG A 330 4.26 -21.79 5.39
C ARG A 330 3.77 -23.16 5.81
N GLU A 331 4.67 -24.12 5.96
CA GLU A 331 4.33 -25.46 6.43
C GLU A 331 3.76 -25.44 7.86
N ALA A 332 4.41 -24.69 8.77
CA ALA A 332 3.92 -24.53 10.14
C ALA A 332 2.53 -23.87 10.18
N MET A 333 2.29 -22.85 9.37
CA MET A 333 0.97 -22.21 9.25
C MET A 333 -0.10 -23.17 8.70
N HIS A 334 0.22 -23.98 7.71
CA HIS A 334 -0.69 -25.00 7.19
C HIS A 334 -1.05 -26.08 8.21
N LYS A 335 -0.10 -26.43 9.09
CA LYS A 335 -0.34 -27.35 10.21
C LYS A 335 -1.09 -26.71 11.39
N GLY A 336 -1.44 -25.42 11.29
CA GLY A 336 -2.08 -24.65 12.36
C GLY A 336 -1.16 -24.40 13.56
N GLU A 337 0.15 -24.47 13.34
CA GLU A 337 1.19 -24.16 14.31
C GLU A 337 1.39 -22.64 14.34
N GLY A 338 0.46 -21.93 14.96
CA GLY A 338 0.56 -20.49 15.15
C GLY A 338 1.39 -20.13 16.39
N PRO A 339 1.84 -18.87 16.55
CA PRO A 339 2.65 -18.41 17.68
C PRO A 339 2.02 -18.65 19.06
N ASP A 340 0.74 -19.01 19.14
CA ASP A 340 0.00 -19.26 20.38
C ASP A 340 -0.20 -20.75 20.75
N ARG A 341 0.31 -21.69 19.96
CA ARG A 341 0.04 -23.11 20.19
C ARG A 341 0.67 -23.62 21.50
N GLY A 342 1.85 -23.15 21.84
CA GLY A 342 2.52 -23.51 23.10
C GLY A 342 1.76 -23.12 24.38
N ARG A 343 0.69 -22.35 24.27
CA ARG A 343 -0.19 -21.98 25.38
C ARG A 343 -1.37 -22.94 25.55
N ARG A 344 -1.93 -23.45 24.47
CA ARG A 344 -3.07 -24.41 24.51
C ARG A 344 -2.65 -25.74 25.04
N ASP A 345 -1.48 -26.23 24.62
CA ASP A 345 -0.97 -27.54 25.10
C ASP A 345 -0.60 -27.50 26.60
N ARG A 346 -0.11 -26.35 27.12
CA ARG A 346 0.14 -26.17 28.57
C ARG A 346 -1.14 -26.00 29.39
N GLN A 347 -2.19 -25.39 28.86
CA GLN A 347 -3.48 -25.28 29.55
C GLN A 347 -4.21 -26.64 29.58
N GLN A 348 -4.10 -27.43 28.52
CA GLN A 348 -4.64 -28.81 28.53
C GLN A 348 -3.84 -29.76 29.46
N ALA A 349 -2.52 -29.58 29.53
CA ALA A 349 -1.69 -30.38 30.45
C ALA A 349 -1.81 -29.95 31.93
N ALA A 350 -2.23 -28.71 32.19
CA ALA A 350 -2.44 -28.20 33.56
C ALA A 350 -3.87 -28.42 34.08
N GLY A 351 -4.79 -28.87 33.22
CA GLY A 351 -6.19 -29.18 33.55
C GLY A 351 -6.52 -30.65 33.54
N ALA A 352 -5.53 -31.53 33.37
CA ALA A 352 -5.60 -32.98 33.57
C ALA A 352 -4.77 -33.34 34.81
#